data_abfe8ee654fa296ca202a42cec57495b
#
_entry.id   abfe8ee654fa296ca202a42cec57495b
#
_cell.length_a   1.000
_cell.length_b   1.000
_cell.length_c   1.000
_cell.angle_alpha   90.00
_cell.angle_beta   90.00
_cell.angle_gamma   90.00
#
_symmetry.space_group_name_H-M   'P 1'
#
loop_
_entity.id
_entity.type
_entity.pdbx_description
1 polymer ?
#
loop_
_entity_poly.entity_id
_entity_poly.type
_entity_poly.pdbx_seq_one_letter_code
_entity_poly.pdbx_strand_id
1 'polypeptide(L)'
;MNGIANERLGQSLQAFEQAFSDFFQPGQSMEKIRKDSETMRSIVAEILFVLQSDKKDADFIPHVLMEKEKHEWSECELLSEALINEYHVPKNAALAVTMLAWCKYLLRTDLDAVVIWAEQVWNVTNPDVSPSTVAQEGIARFQDFISQCGLSVTLREYGLRNFDSRRVAFRIARTDAVEVPTESDIQAIYESAKG
;
A
#
# COMPACT_ATOMS: atom_id res chain seq x y z
N MET A 1 11.80 -16.68 9.50
CA MET A 1 11.09 -15.71 10.38
C MET A 1 10.09 -16.48 11.22
N ASN A 2 10.03 -16.22 12.53
CA ASN A 2 9.09 -16.91 13.42
C ASN A 2 7.64 -16.45 13.13
N GLY A 3 6.66 -17.36 13.25
CA GLY A 3 5.25 -17.10 12.91
C GLY A 3 4.65 -15.84 13.57
N ILE A 4 5.03 -15.54 14.82
CA ILE A 4 4.58 -14.35 15.58
C ILE A 4 5.07 -13.04 14.94
N ALA A 5 6.33 -13.00 14.45
CA ALA A 5 6.85 -11.81 13.77
C ALA A 5 6.13 -11.54 12.44
N ASN A 6 5.72 -12.59 11.73
CA ASN A 6 4.95 -12.50 10.49
C ASN A 6 3.52 -12.00 10.73
N GLU A 7 2.88 -12.44 11.79
CA GLU A 7 1.52 -12.00 12.17
C GLU A 7 1.51 -10.51 12.55
N ARG A 8 2.48 -10.08 13.36
CA ARG A 8 2.62 -8.67 13.78
C ARG A 8 2.93 -7.75 12.60
N LEU A 9 3.84 -8.14 11.71
CA LEU A 9 4.10 -7.40 10.46
C LEU A 9 2.81 -7.27 9.64
N GLY A 10 2.02 -8.33 9.57
CA GLY A 10 0.73 -8.32 8.88
C GLY A 10 -0.26 -7.32 9.46
N GLN A 11 -0.37 -7.23 10.78
CA GLN A 11 -1.23 -6.26 11.46
C GLN A 11 -0.77 -4.83 11.21
N SER A 12 0.55 -4.57 11.27
CA SER A 12 1.11 -3.24 10.99
C SER A 12 0.93 -2.82 9.53
N LEU A 13 1.10 -3.75 8.59
CA LEU A 13 0.85 -3.47 7.17
C LEU A 13 -0.63 -3.22 6.87
N GLN A 14 -1.54 -3.88 7.58
CA GLN A 14 -2.98 -3.62 7.45
C GLN A 14 -3.35 -2.25 8.02
N ALA A 15 -2.76 -1.85 9.15
CA ALA A 15 -2.94 -0.51 9.70
C ALA A 15 -2.35 0.58 8.79
N PHE A 16 -1.20 0.31 8.16
CA PHE A 16 -0.60 1.19 7.16
C PHE A 16 -1.53 1.32 5.94
N GLU A 17 -2.05 0.21 5.44
CA GLU A 17 -2.97 0.20 4.30
C GLU A 17 -4.23 1.01 4.58
N GLN A 18 -4.82 0.89 5.76
CA GLN A 18 -5.98 1.69 6.14
C GLN A 18 -5.67 3.19 6.12
N ALA A 19 -4.57 3.62 6.76
CA ALA A 19 -4.17 5.03 6.74
C ALA A 19 -3.81 5.52 5.33
N PHE A 20 -3.23 4.65 4.51
CA PHE A 20 -2.93 4.89 3.11
C PHE A 20 -4.21 5.10 2.28
N SER A 21 -5.16 4.21 2.40
CA SER A 21 -6.44 4.31 1.69
C SER A 21 -7.23 5.54 2.12
N ASP A 22 -7.30 5.82 3.41
CA ASP A 22 -7.92 7.02 3.95
C ASP A 22 -7.25 8.30 3.40
N PHE A 23 -5.92 8.32 3.34
CA PHE A 23 -5.17 9.47 2.83
C PHE A 23 -5.54 9.81 1.37
N PHE A 24 -5.73 8.81 0.53
CA PHE A 24 -6.03 9.02 -0.89
C PHE A 24 -7.52 9.14 -1.21
N GLN A 25 -8.40 9.16 -0.22
CA GLN A 25 -9.83 9.42 -0.40
C GLN A 25 -10.07 10.84 -0.93
N PRO A 26 -10.95 11.03 -1.93
CA PRO A 26 -11.29 12.35 -2.44
C PRO A 26 -11.90 13.26 -1.38
N GLY A 27 -11.55 14.55 -1.42
CA GLY A 27 -12.19 15.58 -0.56
C GLY A 27 -11.74 15.58 0.89
N GLN A 28 -10.61 14.94 1.22
CA GLN A 28 -10.07 14.93 2.57
C GLN A 28 -9.67 16.33 3.07
N SER A 29 -9.90 16.59 4.36
CA SER A 29 -9.39 17.80 5.01
C SER A 29 -7.88 17.73 5.23
N MET A 30 -7.22 18.90 5.26
CA MET A 30 -5.77 18.97 5.56
C MET A 30 -5.43 18.37 6.93
N GLU A 31 -6.34 18.46 7.91
CA GLU A 31 -6.16 17.84 9.23
C GLU A 31 -6.15 16.30 9.14
N LYS A 32 -7.08 15.73 8.36
CA LYS A 32 -7.14 14.28 8.14
C LYS A 32 -5.90 13.80 7.41
N ILE A 33 -5.49 14.46 6.31
CA ILE A 33 -4.26 14.17 5.56
C ILE A 33 -3.05 14.14 6.49
N ARG A 34 -2.92 15.13 7.39
CA ARG A 34 -1.82 15.17 8.36
C ARG A 34 -1.87 14.00 9.33
N LYS A 35 -3.06 13.69 9.88
CA LYS A 35 -3.24 12.57 10.82
C LYS A 35 -2.86 11.23 10.18
N ASP A 36 -3.32 10.98 8.97
CA ASP A 36 -3.02 9.74 8.25
C ASP A 36 -1.54 9.64 7.90
N SER A 37 -0.90 10.76 7.52
CA SER A 37 0.54 10.83 7.29
C SER A 37 1.34 10.53 8.56
N GLU A 38 0.95 11.08 9.70
CA GLU A 38 1.59 10.82 11.00
C GLU A 38 1.44 9.34 11.39
N THR A 39 0.27 8.76 11.16
CA THR A 39 0.00 7.33 11.39
C THR A 39 0.92 6.46 10.53
N MET A 40 0.97 6.70 9.23
CA MET A 40 1.85 5.95 8.32
C MET A 40 3.33 6.06 8.70
N ARG A 41 3.82 7.28 9.02
CA ARG A 41 5.21 7.48 9.48
C ARG A 41 5.52 6.72 10.76
N SER A 42 4.61 6.73 11.72
CA SER A 42 4.77 5.99 12.97
C SER A 42 4.91 4.49 12.71
N ILE A 43 4.03 3.93 11.88
CA ILE A 43 4.07 2.51 11.52
C ILE A 43 5.39 2.16 10.79
N VAL A 44 5.82 2.98 9.83
CA VAL A 44 7.09 2.78 9.12
C VAL A 44 8.27 2.79 10.10
N ALA A 45 8.33 3.77 10.99
CA ALA A 45 9.41 3.89 11.98
C ALA A 45 9.44 2.68 12.93
N GLU A 46 8.29 2.22 13.40
CA GLU A 46 8.17 1.05 14.26
C GLU A 46 8.62 -0.24 13.56
N ILE A 47 8.16 -0.47 12.33
CA ILE A 47 8.58 -1.65 11.55
C ILE A 47 10.09 -1.63 11.31
N LEU A 48 10.65 -0.50 10.88
CA LEU A 48 12.08 -0.39 10.61
C LEU A 48 12.91 -0.56 11.88
N PHE A 49 12.44 -0.04 13.02
CA PHE A 49 13.11 -0.25 14.31
C PHE A 49 13.17 -1.73 14.70
N VAL A 50 12.06 -2.47 14.51
CA VAL A 50 12.01 -3.91 14.79
C VAL A 50 12.91 -4.71 13.84
N LEU A 51 12.91 -4.37 12.55
CA LEU A 51 13.76 -5.03 11.55
C LEU A 51 15.27 -4.81 11.81
N GLN A 52 15.65 -3.65 12.33
CA GLN A 52 17.04 -3.30 12.67
C GLN A 52 17.48 -3.81 14.04
N SER A 53 16.54 -4.13 14.91
CA SER A 53 16.86 -4.63 16.25
C SER A 53 17.16 -6.13 16.19
N ASP A 54 18.37 -6.54 16.64
CA ASP A 54 18.73 -7.95 16.85
C ASP A 54 17.89 -8.64 17.95
N LYS A 55 16.98 -7.91 18.58
CA LYS A 55 16.13 -8.40 19.65
C LYS A 55 14.96 -9.20 19.05
N LYS A 56 15.18 -10.51 18.92
CA LYS A 56 14.15 -11.49 18.53
C LYS A 56 12.94 -11.56 19.46
N ASP A 57 12.94 -10.85 20.58
CA ASP A 57 11.96 -10.92 21.67
C ASP A 57 11.43 -9.55 22.11
N ALA A 58 11.54 -8.50 21.29
CA ALA A 58 10.89 -7.25 21.61
C ALA A 58 9.37 -7.48 21.58
N ASP A 59 8.70 -7.24 22.72
CA ASP A 59 7.24 -7.11 22.82
C ASP A 59 6.81 -5.85 22.03
N PHE A 60 6.88 -5.97 20.71
CA PHE A 60 6.39 -4.96 19.80
C PHE A 60 4.86 -5.01 19.84
N ILE A 61 4.29 -4.09 20.57
CA ILE A 61 2.86 -3.80 20.51
C ILE A 61 2.75 -2.61 19.55
N PRO A 62 2.13 -2.77 18.36
CA PRO A 62 1.81 -1.61 17.53
C PRO A 62 0.98 -0.64 18.36
N HIS A 63 1.50 0.56 18.62
CA HIS A 63 0.76 1.58 19.37
C HIS A 63 -0.47 2.08 18.62
N VAL A 64 -0.57 1.72 17.34
CA VAL A 64 -1.72 2.03 16.48
C VAL A 64 -2.59 0.78 16.33
N LEU A 65 -3.24 0.37 17.41
CA LEU A 65 -4.48 -0.41 17.27
C LEU A 65 -5.56 0.58 16.87
N MET A 66 -5.77 0.71 15.56
CA MET A 66 -6.95 1.43 15.06
C MET A 66 -8.18 0.67 15.54
N GLU A 67 -9.06 1.36 16.30
CA GLU A 67 -10.39 0.85 16.58
C GLU A 67 -11.02 0.53 15.21
N LYS A 68 -11.50 -0.69 15.05
CA LYS A 68 -12.25 -1.11 13.87
C LYS A 68 -13.57 -0.36 13.87
N GLU A 69 -13.57 0.84 13.28
CA GLU A 69 -14.81 1.40 12.77
C GLU A 69 -15.32 0.49 11.65
N LYS A 70 -16.63 0.47 11.44
CA LYS A 70 -17.30 -0.33 10.40
C LYS A 70 -16.62 -0.06 9.06
N HIS A 71 -15.85 -1.02 8.60
CA HIS A 71 -14.95 -0.88 7.48
C HIS A 71 -15.73 -1.06 6.19
N GLU A 72 -15.81 0.00 5.39
CA GLU A 72 -16.07 -0.14 3.96
C GLU A 72 -14.75 -0.57 3.31
N TRP A 73 -14.80 -1.55 2.42
CA TRP A 73 -13.62 -2.08 1.74
C TRP A 73 -12.90 -0.96 0.98
N SER A 74 -11.62 -0.78 1.25
CA SER A 74 -10.79 0.12 0.45
C SER A 74 -10.54 -0.47 -0.94
N GLU A 75 -10.24 0.40 -1.92
CA GLU A 75 -9.90 -0.08 -3.25
C GLU A 75 -8.67 -1.02 -3.22
N CYS A 76 -7.68 -0.75 -2.39
CA CYS A 76 -6.50 -1.60 -2.24
C CYS A 76 -6.85 -2.97 -1.63
N GLU A 77 -7.75 -3.02 -0.64
CA GLU A 77 -8.23 -4.29 -0.09
C GLU A 77 -8.99 -5.11 -1.14
N LEU A 78 -9.90 -4.47 -1.89
CA LEU A 78 -10.67 -5.13 -2.94
C LEU A 78 -9.75 -5.75 -4.01
N LEU A 79 -8.75 -5.00 -4.44
CA LEU A 79 -7.75 -5.50 -5.40
C LEU A 79 -6.92 -6.63 -4.79
N SER A 80 -6.53 -6.51 -3.51
CA SER A 80 -5.76 -7.54 -2.80
C SER A 80 -6.53 -8.84 -2.65
N GLU A 81 -7.82 -8.77 -2.33
CA GLU A 81 -8.70 -9.95 -2.19
C GLU A 81 -8.75 -10.81 -3.46
N ALA A 82 -8.74 -10.20 -4.64
CA ALA A 82 -8.69 -10.93 -5.89
C ALA A 82 -7.37 -11.73 -6.04
N LEU A 83 -6.24 -11.16 -5.62
CA LEU A 83 -4.95 -11.86 -5.63
C LEU A 83 -4.91 -13.00 -4.61
N ILE A 84 -5.48 -12.80 -3.43
CA ILE A 84 -5.53 -13.80 -2.36
C ILE A 84 -6.41 -14.98 -2.79
N ASN A 85 -7.63 -14.70 -3.22
CA ASN A 85 -8.64 -15.73 -3.44
C ASN A 85 -8.39 -16.55 -4.71
N GLU A 86 -7.84 -15.95 -5.78
CA GLU A 86 -7.66 -16.63 -7.05
C GLU A 86 -6.27 -17.17 -7.28
N TYR A 87 -5.28 -16.43 -6.79
CA TYR A 87 -3.88 -16.74 -7.07
C TYR A 87 -3.12 -17.19 -5.83
N HIS A 88 -3.82 -17.25 -4.68
CA HIS A 88 -3.25 -17.68 -3.39
C HIS A 88 -1.99 -16.89 -2.98
N VAL A 89 -1.95 -15.60 -3.37
CA VAL A 89 -0.89 -14.68 -2.91
C VAL A 89 -1.08 -14.46 -1.41
N PRO A 90 -0.03 -14.55 -0.58
CA PRO A 90 -0.14 -14.25 0.85
C PRO A 90 -0.69 -12.84 1.09
N LYS A 91 -1.57 -12.66 2.09
CA LYS A 91 -2.28 -11.40 2.34
C LYS A 91 -1.36 -10.18 2.36
N ASN A 92 -0.27 -10.24 3.14
CA ASN A 92 0.67 -9.12 3.25
C ASN A 92 1.35 -8.79 1.91
N ALA A 93 1.63 -9.80 1.11
CA ALA A 93 2.19 -9.67 -0.22
C ALA A 93 1.19 -9.03 -1.19
N ALA A 94 -0.05 -9.46 -1.16
CA ALA A 94 -1.11 -8.91 -2.00
C ALA A 94 -1.34 -7.41 -1.68
N LEU A 95 -1.42 -7.04 -0.40
CA LEU A 95 -1.54 -5.65 0.04
C LEU A 95 -0.35 -4.81 -0.43
N ALA A 96 0.88 -5.27 -0.21
CA ALA A 96 2.08 -4.53 -0.60
C ALA A 96 2.14 -4.26 -2.10
N VAL A 97 1.87 -5.30 -2.92
CA VAL A 97 1.88 -5.17 -4.38
C VAL A 97 0.78 -4.24 -4.88
N THR A 98 -0.43 -4.34 -4.32
CA THR A 98 -1.57 -3.50 -4.74
C THR A 98 -1.39 -2.04 -4.34
N MET A 99 -0.93 -1.74 -3.13
CA MET A 99 -0.64 -0.37 -2.72
C MET A 99 0.43 0.28 -3.60
N LEU A 100 1.52 -0.45 -3.89
CA LEU A 100 2.57 0.07 -4.78
C LEU A 100 2.06 0.30 -6.21
N ALA A 101 1.25 -0.62 -6.73
CA ALA A 101 0.63 -0.49 -8.04
C ALA A 101 -0.36 0.69 -8.10
N TRP A 102 -1.10 0.90 -7.02
CA TRP A 102 -2.00 2.04 -6.86
C TRP A 102 -1.25 3.37 -6.89
N CYS A 103 -0.15 3.51 -6.14
CA CYS A 103 0.70 4.70 -6.21
C CYS A 103 1.19 4.99 -7.63
N LYS A 104 1.61 3.96 -8.36
CA LYS A 104 2.06 4.11 -9.76
C LYS A 104 0.91 4.52 -10.70
N TYR A 105 -0.31 4.09 -10.43
CA TYR A 105 -1.50 4.53 -11.15
C TYR A 105 -1.81 6.00 -10.85
N LEU A 106 -1.78 6.40 -9.56
CA LEU A 106 -2.02 7.77 -9.13
C LEU A 106 -1.00 8.79 -9.68
N LEU A 107 0.23 8.39 -10.00
CA LEU A 107 1.18 9.26 -10.71
C LEU A 107 0.61 9.88 -11.99
N ARG A 108 -0.39 9.24 -12.60
CA ARG A 108 -1.00 9.66 -13.87
C ARG A 108 -2.36 10.31 -13.67
N THR A 109 -3.05 10.00 -12.58
CA THR A 109 -4.44 10.42 -12.35
C THR A 109 -4.57 11.46 -11.27
N ASP A 110 -3.67 11.46 -10.27
CA ASP A 110 -3.65 12.40 -9.15
C ASP A 110 -2.21 12.63 -8.65
N LEU A 111 -1.40 13.28 -9.48
CA LEU A 111 0.00 13.56 -9.16
C LEU A 111 0.14 14.38 -7.87
N ASP A 112 -0.72 15.35 -7.63
CA ASP A 112 -0.64 16.25 -6.48
C ASP A 112 -0.80 15.49 -5.17
N ALA A 113 -1.74 14.54 -5.09
CA ALA A 113 -1.90 13.68 -3.93
C ALA A 113 -0.64 12.83 -3.66
N VAL A 114 -0.02 12.29 -4.71
CA VAL A 114 1.22 11.50 -4.56
C VAL A 114 2.39 12.37 -4.12
N VAL A 115 2.49 13.62 -4.59
CA VAL A 115 3.51 14.59 -4.13
C VAL A 115 3.33 14.86 -2.63
N ILE A 116 2.13 15.21 -2.19
CA ILE A 116 1.84 15.46 -0.78
C ILE A 116 2.19 14.22 0.08
N TRP A 117 1.83 13.04 -0.38
CA TRP A 117 2.16 11.79 0.30
C TRP A 117 3.69 11.54 0.36
N ALA A 118 4.41 11.79 -0.73
CA ALA A 118 5.86 11.66 -0.77
C ALA A 118 6.55 12.63 0.23
N GLU A 119 6.08 13.87 0.30
CA GLU A 119 6.60 14.87 1.24
C GLU A 119 6.24 14.54 2.69
N GLN A 120 4.97 14.22 2.94
CA GLN A 120 4.44 14.05 4.29
C GLN A 120 4.84 12.72 4.92
N VAL A 121 4.83 11.62 4.19
CA VAL A 121 5.10 10.27 4.72
C VAL A 121 6.58 9.91 4.56
N TRP A 122 7.15 10.18 3.39
CA TRP A 122 8.50 9.74 3.04
C TRP A 122 9.56 10.84 3.21
N ASN A 123 9.16 12.03 3.65
CA ASN A 123 10.06 13.17 3.89
C ASN A 123 10.92 13.49 2.64
N VAL A 124 10.31 13.45 1.47
CA VAL A 124 10.96 13.85 0.21
C VAL A 124 10.93 15.36 0.12
N THR A 125 12.03 16.03 0.43
CA THR A 125 12.15 17.48 0.39
C THR A 125 13.24 17.88 -0.59
N ASN A 126 12.85 18.26 -1.78
CA ASN A 126 13.78 18.83 -2.77
C ASN A 126 13.03 19.88 -3.60
N PRO A 127 13.20 21.18 -3.26
CA PRO A 127 12.49 22.26 -3.96
C PRO A 127 12.97 22.49 -5.40
N ASP A 128 14.14 21.92 -5.78
CA ASP A 128 14.76 22.15 -7.08
C ASP A 128 14.37 21.12 -8.14
N VAL A 129 13.51 20.16 -7.79
CA VAL A 129 13.07 19.11 -8.72
C VAL A 129 11.58 19.24 -9.06
N SER A 130 11.16 18.60 -10.15
CA SER A 130 9.76 18.61 -10.57
C SER A 130 8.87 17.84 -9.60
N PRO A 131 7.56 18.20 -9.48
CA PRO A 131 6.59 17.43 -8.70
C PRO A 131 6.58 15.92 -9.04
N SER A 132 6.71 15.59 -10.32
CA SER A 132 6.80 14.19 -10.77
C SER A 132 8.04 13.48 -10.21
N THR A 133 9.16 14.16 -10.09
CA THR A 133 10.39 13.60 -9.48
C THR A 133 10.20 13.35 -7.99
N VAL A 134 9.57 14.29 -7.26
CA VAL A 134 9.22 14.13 -5.84
C VAL A 134 8.32 12.91 -5.65
N ALA A 135 7.26 12.80 -6.44
CA ALA A 135 6.33 11.68 -6.37
C ALA A 135 7.03 10.32 -6.66
N GLN A 136 7.89 10.27 -7.69
CA GLN A 136 8.65 9.06 -8.03
C GLN A 136 9.61 8.66 -6.92
N GLU A 137 10.29 9.61 -6.30
CA GLU A 137 11.17 9.36 -5.16
C GLU A 137 10.38 8.81 -3.94
N GLY A 138 9.20 9.35 -3.66
CA GLY A 138 8.32 8.82 -2.62
C GLY A 138 7.94 7.36 -2.87
N ILE A 139 7.57 7.03 -4.10
CA ILE A 139 7.26 5.65 -4.50
C ILE A 139 8.49 4.74 -4.38
N ALA A 140 9.67 5.22 -4.75
CA ALA A 140 10.91 4.45 -4.60
C ALA A 140 11.19 4.12 -3.12
N ARG A 141 11.06 5.10 -2.21
CA ARG A 141 11.21 4.87 -0.77
C ARG A 141 10.18 3.90 -0.20
N PHE A 142 8.95 3.97 -0.67
CA PHE A 142 7.93 2.99 -0.30
C PHE A 142 8.28 1.57 -0.81
N GLN A 143 8.75 1.47 -2.03
CA GLN A 143 9.22 0.19 -2.59
C GLN A 143 10.38 -0.40 -1.78
N ASP A 144 11.34 0.43 -1.38
CA ASP A 144 12.46 0.02 -0.54
C ASP A 144 11.98 -0.44 0.84
N PHE A 145 11.01 0.25 1.43
CA PHE A 145 10.40 -0.15 2.70
C PHE A 145 9.73 -1.53 2.59
N ILE A 146 8.91 -1.76 1.56
CA ILE A 146 8.30 -3.07 1.30
C ILE A 146 9.39 -4.16 1.18
N SER A 147 10.46 -3.88 0.44
CA SER A 147 11.57 -4.81 0.26
C SER A 147 12.30 -5.11 1.59
N GLN A 148 12.49 -4.12 2.46
CA GLN A 148 13.05 -4.30 3.81
C GLN A 148 12.14 -5.16 4.70
N CYS A 149 10.83 -5.11 4.50
CA CYS A 149 9.88 -6.02 5.15
C CYS A 149 9.99 -7.48 4.66
N GLY A 150 10.86 -7.77 3.68
CA GLY A 150 11.02 -9.09 3.08
C GLY A 150 9.88 -9.47 2.13
N LEU A 151 9.15 -8.48 1.63
CA LEU A 151 8.06 -8.66 0.67
C LEU A 151 8.54 -8.31 -0.74
N SER A 152 8.08 -9.07 -1.71
CA SER A 152 8.32 -8.77 -3.12
C SER A 152 7.37 -7.66 -3.58
N VAL A 153 7.80 -6.91 -4.59
CA VAL A 153 7.12 -5.69 -5.08
C VAL A 153 6.38 -5.89 -6.40
N THR A 154 6.48 -7.09 -6.98
CA THR A 154 5.82 -7.42 -8.25
C THR A 154 5.11 -8.78 -8.21
N LEU A 155 4.08 -8.94 -9.02
CA LEU A 155 3.38 -10.22 -9.19
C LEU A 155 4.29 -11.31 -9.76
N ARG A 156 5.26 -10.91 -10.61
CA ARG A 156 6.24 -11.81 -11.21
C ARG A 156 7.08 -12.54 -10.16
N GLU A 157 7.48 -11.84 -9.11
CA GLU A 157 8.28 -12.39 -8.00
C GLU A 157 7.49 -13.42 -7.19
N TYR A 158 6.15 -13.32 -7.19
CA TYR A 158 5.24 -14.33 -6.63
C TYR A 158 4.88 -15.45 -7.62
N GLY A 159 5.61 -15.55 -8.76
CA GLY A 159 5.40 -16.60 -9.75
C GLY A 159 4.26 -16.34 -10.74
N LEU A 160 3.58 -15.20 -10.66
CA LEU A 160 2.43 -14.86 -11.51
C LEU A 160 2.86 -14.22 -12.84
N ARG A 161 3.71 -14.93 -13.61
CA ARG A 161 4.24 -14.44 -14.90
C ARG A 161 3.16 -14.23 -15.97
N ASN A 162 2.11 -15.05 -15.92
CA ASN A 162 1.00 -15.05 -16.87
C ASN A 162 -0.29 -14.52 -16.22
N PHE A 163 -0.16 -13.52 -15.33
CA PHE A 163 -1.32 -12.92 -14.68
C PHE A 163 -2.24 -12.24 -15.69
N ASP A 164 -3.51 -12.66 -15.71
CA ASP A 164 -4.54 -12.10 -16.58
C ASP A 164 -5.26 -10.92 -15.89
N SER A 165 -4.64 -9.73 -15.98
CA SER A 165 -5.17 -8.48 -15.43
C SER A 165 -6.56 -8.14 -15.96
N ARG A 166 -6.84 -8.41 -17.24
CA ARG A 166 -8.15 -8.14 -17.86
C ARG A 166 -9.24 -8.98 -17.23
N ARG A 167 -9.01 -10.28 -17.06
CA ARG A 167 -9.99 -11.20 -16.45
C ARG A 167 -10.33 -10.77 -15.02
N VAL A 168 -9.31 -10.40 -14.23
CA VAL A 168 -9.50 -9.98 -12.84
C VAL A 168 -10.23 -8.64 -12.80
N ALA A 169 -9.82 -7.66 -13.61
CA ALA A 169 -10.48 -6.36 -13.71
C ALA A 169 -11.95 -6.47 -14.07
N PHE A 170 -12.27 -7.27 -15.11
CA PHE A 170 -13.65 -7.55 -15.53
C PHE A 170 -14.54 -8.08 -14.40
N ARG A 171 -13.97 -8.87 -13.51
CA ARG A 171 -14.73 -9.46 -12.41
C ARG A 171 -14.90 -8.49 -11.25
N ILE A 172 -13.86 -7.77 -10.87
CA ILE A 172 -13.92 -6.78 -9.78
C ILE A 172 -14.91 -5.66 -10.15
N ALA A 173 -14.86 -5.14 -11.37
CA ALA A 173 -15.74 -4.07 -11.84
C ALA A 173 -17.24 -4.45 -11.82
N ARG A 174 -17.59 -5.70 -11.56
CA ARG A 174 -18.97 -6.21 -11.45
C ARG A 174 -19.36 -6.59 -10.02
N THR A 175 -18.51 -6.33 -9.06
CA THR A 175 -18.92 -6.44 -7.66
C THR A 175 -19.80 -5.24 -7.29
N ASP A 176 -20.77 -5.45 -6.39
CA ASP A 176 -21.67 -4.39 -5.91
C ASP A 176 -20.96 -3.41 -4.92
N ALA A 177 -19.64 -3.33 -4.95
CA ALA A 177 -18.89 -2.39 -4.14
C ALA A 177 -19.11 -0.96 -4.64
N VAL A 178 -19.41 -0.04 -3.74
CA VAL A 178 -20.06 1.26 -4.03
C VAL A 178 -19.16 2.23 -4.81
N GLU A 179 -17.86 2.13 -4.74
CA GLU A 179 -16.91 3.00 -5.47
C GLU A 179 -15.70 2.18 -5.96
N VAL A 180 -15.90 1.43 -7.02
CA VAL A 180 -14.83 0.66 -7.65
C VAL A 180 -14.25 1.47 -8.81
N PRO A 181 -12.93 1.52 -8.99
CA PRO A 181 -12.33 2.07 -10.20
C PRO A 181 -12.89 1.39 -11.45
N THR A 182 -12.84 2.05 -12.59
CA THR A 182 -13.32 1.46 -13.83
C THR A 182 -12.56 0.19 -14.18
N GLU A 183 -13.15 -0.70 -15.00
CA GLU A 183 -12.48 -1.93 -15.45
C GLU A 183 -11.11 -1.62 -16.09
N SER A 184 -11.01 -0.51 -16.85
CA SER A 184 -9.75 -0.07 -17.46
C SER A 184 -8.72 0.40 -16.42
N ASP A 185 -9.16 1.05 -15.35
CA ASP A 185 -8.27 1.52 -14.29
C ASP A 185 -7.72 0.34 -13.49
N ILE A 186 -8.60 -0.60 -13.11
CA ILE A 186 -8.20 -1.83 -12.41
C ILE A 186 -7.20 -2.61 -13.26
N GLN A 187 -7.46 -2.73 -14.57
CA GLN A 187 -6.51 -3.38 -15.48
C GLN A 187 -5.17 -2.66 -15.49
N ALA A 188 -5.14 -1.31 -15.57
CA ALA A 188 -3.92 -0.52 -15.59
C ALA A 188 -3.13 -0.65 -14.27
N ILE A 189 -3.80 -0.71 -13.12
CA ILE A 189 -3.19 -0.94 -11.82
C ILE A 189 -2.48 -2.30 -11.82
N TYR A 190 -3.16 -3.36 -12.20
CA TYR A 190 -2.55 -4.70 -12.24
C TYR A 190 -1.44 -4.83 -13.28
N GLU A 191 -1.53 -4.14 -14.42
CA GLU A 191 -0.42 -4.11 -15.40
C GLU A 191 0.83 -3.49 -14.78
N SER A 192 0.68 -2.44 -13.95
CA SER A 192 1.81 -1.83 -13.25
C SER A 192 2.40 -2.72 -12.14
N ALA A 193 1.64 -3.70 -11.66
CA ALA A 193 2.06 -4.67 -10.65
C ALA A 193 2.85 -5.85 -11.22
N LYS A 194 2.83 -6.07 -12.53
CA LYS A 194 3.48 -7.24 -13.14
C LYS A 194 5.00 -7.22 -13.03
N GLY A 195 5.65 -6.09 -13.16
CA GLY A 195 7.10 -5.89 -13.12
C GLY A 195 7.78 -6.16 -14.45
#